data_8b3203feea954cc93903e0f503a220f9
#
_entry.id   8b3203feea954cc93903e0f503a220f9
#
_cell.length_a   1.000
_cell.length_b   1.000
_cell.length_c   1.000
_cell.angle_alpha   90.00
_cell.angle_beta   90.00
_cell.angle_gamma   90.00
#
_symmetry.space_group_name_H-M   'P 1'
#
loop_
_entity.id
_entity.type
_entity.pdbx_description
1 polymer ?
#
loop_
_entity_poly.entity_id
_entity_poly.type
_entity_poly.pdbx_seq_one_letter_code
_entity_poly.pdbx_strand_id
1 'polypeptide(L)'
;MAQHSMASSPPKRSGVGRIFWWFFALGSFALLLFLLASEVVRFSTPAQLHRLQIVQDIPLPDALPDAHRTSQNPFASGQAQRFDHFDFQSLDPNTHLLFIVHTGPNPDKEAAILHNPNFDAGTDGNIVVFNTQLNKVVGLINVPQAAGVMVTPDLGKVFIGDAAASIIYIVSEQSPFNTIAKIQLDPNDGPDALEYDQIDHRIFVGDPGAAISPDNANIALKNQNVAVIDAITNKLITRIPFGLHPPFGDDIGHLQFDPVTHRIFVVTLPLIDQNLNAAQTPPSFLAVIDPVALKIVSKVKLPDECLAPHGLVIDAQQREAFVACVDSLNLARVDLQTMQAFPGPLLSVAYNPDIVRLDHPLHLLFVGCAGGISIFDESGRGLKKLGDYFLGGGSHHTIAIEEATQLIYLPQPSVGDRPILRVIKYVANGV
;
A
#
# COMPACT_ATOMS: atom_id res chain seq x y z
N MET A 1 20.06 53.26 70.43
CA MET A 1 19.69 53.71 69.08
C MET A 1 19.06 52.56 68.38
N ALA A 2 17.73 52.56 68.27
CA ALA A 2 16.94 51.51 67.65
C ALA A 2 16.53 51.99 66.24
N GLN A 3 16.82 51.18 65.23
CA GLN A 3 16.26 51.38 63.88
C GLN A 3 15.14 50.38 63.65
N HIS A 4 13.96 50.95 63.43
CA HIS A 4 12.76 50.22 62.99
C HIS A 4 12.91 49.83 61.51
N SER A 5 12.75 48.54 61.24
CA SER A 5 12.56 48.00 59.90
C SER A 5 11.07 47.91 59.64
N MET A 6 10.55 48.64 58.65
CA MET A 6 9.21 48.50 58.15
C MET A 6 9.15 47.34 57.12
N ALA A 7 8.36 46.33 57.43
CA ALA A 7 8.02 45.24 56.49
C ALA A 7 6.90 45.70 55.54
N SER A 8 7.19 45.71 54.24
CA SER A 8 6.20 45.96 53.19
C SER A 8 5.43 44.68 52.88
N SER A 9 4.10 44.74 52.95
CA SER A 9 3.22 43.65 52.57
C SER A 9 3.19 43.47 51.04
N PRO A 10 3.11 42.24 50.51
CA PRO A 10 3.01 41.99 49.08
C PRO A 10 1.63 42.36 48.51
N PRO A 11 1.55 42.76 47.25
CA PRO A 11 0.29 43.18 46.62
C PRO A 11 -0.64 41.99 46.43
N LYS A 12 -1.90 42.15 46.73
CA LYS A 12 -3.00 41.20 46.47
C LYS A 12 -3.16 41.05 44.93
N ARG A 13 -2.83 39.90 44.40
CA ARG A 13 -3.13 39.55 43.00
C ARG A 13 -4.64 39.40 42.82
N SER A 14 -5.20 40.22 41.97
CA SER A 14 -6.63 40.23 41.59
C SER A 14 -7.04 38.88 40.97
N GLY A 15 -8.13 38.29 41.44
CA GLY A 15 -8.67 36.99 40.99
C GLY A 15 -9.21 36.95 39.57
N VAL A 16 -9.19 38.06 38.84
CA VAL A 16 -9.75 38.19 37.49
C VAL A 16 -8.95 37.42 36.45
N GLY A 17 -7.62 37.30 36.58
CA GLY A 17 -6.78 36.58 35.62
C GLY A 17 -6.98 35.03 35.64
N ARG A 18 -7.37 34.48 36.77
CA ARG A 18 -7.59 33.04 36.88
C ARG A 18 -8.86 32.56 36.20
N ILE A 19 -9.92 33.36 36.27
CA ILE A 19 -11.21 33.08 35.64
C ILE A 19 -11.07 33.11 34.12
N PHE A 20 -10.31 34.09 33.57
CA PHE A 20 -10.07 34.22 32.14
C PHE A 20 -9.31 33.03 31.54
N TRP A 21 -8.32 32.49 32.27
CA TRP A 21 -7.57 31.30 31.84
C TRP A 21 -8.43 30.01 31.83
N TRP A 22 -9.38 29.89 32.79
CA TRP A 22 -10.30 28.74 32.80
C TRP A 22 -11.29 28.79 31.64
N PHE A 23 -11.78 29.94 31.26
CA PHE A 23 -12.66 30.08 30.09
C PHE A 23 -11.91 29.82 28.77
N PHE A 24 -10.64 30.22 28.68
CA PHE A 24 -9.82 29.94 27.50
C PHE A 24 -9.48 28.46 27.41
N ALA A 25 -9.11 27.81 28.49
CA ALA A 25 -8.85 26.37 28.54
C ALA A 25 -10.10 25.52 28.24
N LEU A 26 -11.27 25.89 28.78
CA LEU A 26 -12.54 25.24 28.49
C LEU A 26 -12.98 25.46 27.05
N GLY A 27 -12.81 26.64 26.51
CA GLY A 27 -13.12 26.96 25.10
C GLY A 27 -12.21 26.17 24.12
N SER A 28 -10.92 26.11 24.42
CA SER A 28 -9.97 25.33 23.61
C SER A 28 -10.22 23.82 23.67
N PHE A 29 -10.60 23.30 24.86
CA PHE A 29 -10.94 21.88 25.02
C PHE A 29 -12.26 21.54 24.32
N ALA A 30 -13.26 22.40 24.40
CA ALA A 30 -14.54 22.25 23.68
C ALA A 30 -14.33 22.31 22.15
N LEU A 31 -13.45 23.21 21.66
CA LEU A 31 -13.10 23.28 20.24
C LEU A 31 -12.36 22.02 19.79
N LEU A 32 -11.42 21.52 20.60
CA LEU A 32 -10.71 20.27 20.29
C LEU A 32 -11.66 19.06 20.26
N LEU A 33 -12.59 18.97 21.22
CA LEU A 33 -13.62 17.94 21.23
C LEU A 33 -14.56 18.07 20.04
N PHE A 34 -14.91 19.30 19.64
CA PHE A 34 -15.74 19.54 18.45
C PHE A 34 -15.00 19.15 17.16
N LEU A 35 -13.70 19.46 17.04
CA LEU A 35 -12.88 19.07 15.91
C LEU A 35 -12.70 17.54 15.86
N LEU A 36 -12.41 16.89 17.00
CA LEU A 36 -12.35 15.42 17.08
C LEU A 36 -13.70 14.78 16.78
N ALA A 37 -14.80 15.33 17.30
CA ALA A 37 -16.13 14.85 16.97
C ALA A 37 -16.50 15.08 15.51
N SER A 38 -16.06 16.19 14.90
CA SER A 38 -16.28 16.45 13.47
C SER A 38 -15.52 15.49 12.57
N GLU A 39 -14.29 15.10 12.96
CA GLU A 39 -13.54 14.08 12.25
C GLU A 39 -14.17 12.68 12.43
N VAL A 40 -14.58 12.32 13.65
CA VAL A 40 -15.30 11.04 13.90
C VAL A 40 -16.63 11.02 13.16
N VAL A 41 -17.36 12.14 13.09
CA VAL A 41 -18.62 12.25 12.34
C VAL A 41 -18.40 12.18 10.83
N ARG A 42 -17.27 12.68 10.32
CA ARG A 42 -16.92 12.46 8.90
C ARG A 42 -16.76 11.00 8.52
N PHE A 43 -16.28 10.16 9.44
CA PHE A 43 -16.11 8.72 9.22
C PHE A 43 -17.35 7.88 9.55
N SER A 44 -18.39 8.44 10.11
CA SER A 44 -19.56 7.70 10.63
C SER A 44 -20.92 8.26 10.23
N THR A 45 -21.02 9.03 9.16
CA THR A 45 -22.35 9.42 8.68
C THR A 45 -23.09 8.19 8.11
N PRO A 46 -24.27 7.85 8.60
CA PRO A 46 -25.05 6.70 8.12
C PRO A 46 -25.24 6.69 6.59
N ALA A 47 -25.26 7.87 5.95
CA ALA A 47 -25.41 8.01 4.51
C ALA A 47 -24.20 7.48 3.71
N GLN A 48 -22.99 7.42 4.30
CA GLN A 48 -21.81 6.88 3.63
C GLN A 48 -21.74 5.35 3.70
N LEU A 49 -22.19 4.75 4.79
CA LEU A 49 -22.27 3.30 4.94
C LEU A 49 -23.25 2.64 3.95
N HIS A 50 -24.20 3.41 3.40
CA HIS A 50 -25.19 2.87 2.46
C HIS A 50 -24.64 2.55 1.05
N ARG A 51 -23.41 2.96 0.73
CA ARG A 51 -22.81 2.68 -0.60
C ARG A 51 -21.93 1.44 -0.65
N LEU A 52 -21.40 0.99 0.49
CA LEU A 52 -20.68 -0.27 0.61
C LEU A 52 -21.46 -1.23 1.51
N GLN A 53 -21.83 -2.36 0.95
CA GLN A 53 -22.46 -3.45 1.68
C GLN A 53 -21.42 -4.53 1.98
N ILE A 54 -21.28 -4.88 3.25
CA ILE A 54 -20.54 -6.09 3.64
C ILE A 54 -21.40 -7.29 3.26
N VAL A 55 -20.86 -8.12 2.37
CA VAL A 55 -21.51 -9.34 1.91
C VAL A 55 -21.18 -10.47 2.88
N GLN A 56 -19.90 -10.60 3.23
CA GLN A 56 -19.42 -11.66 4.10
C GLN A 56 -18.05 -11.33 4.68
N ASP A 57 -17.77 -11.85 5.87
CA ASP A 57 -16.43 -11.93 6.45
C ASP A 57 -15.99 -13.40 6.48
N ILE A 58 -14.84 -13.71 5.90
CA ILE A 58 -14.30 -15.05 5.76
C ILE A 58 -13.03 -15.12 6.60
N PRO A 59 -12.94 -16.01 7.59
CA PRO A 59 -11.71 -16.19 8.36
C PRO A 59 -10.54 -16.58 7.44
N LEU A 60 -9.42 -15.89 7.58
CA LEU A 60 -8.17 -16.24 6.94
C LEU A 60 -7.25 -17.01 7.90
N PRO A 61 -6.36 -17.84 7.38
CA PRO A 61 -5.30 -18.43 8.19
C PRO A 61 -4.38 -17.34 8.74
N ASP A 62 -3.89 -17.54 9.96
CA ASP A 62 -2.84 -16.70 10.52
C ASP A 62 -1.54 -16.83 9.73
N ALA A 63 -0.72 -15.78 9.71
CA ALA A 63 0.62 -15.86 9.15
C ALA A 63 1.50 -16.81 9.95
N LEU A 64 1.36 -16.80 11.27
CA LEU A 64 2.14 -17.65 12.17
C LEU A 64 1.58 -19.08 12.21
N PRO A 65 2.37 -20.11 11.86
CA PRO A 65 2.00 -21.49 12.09
C PRO A 65 1.73 -21.77 13.57
N ASP A 66 0.79 -22.67 13.84
CA ASP A 66 0.44 -23.05 15.21
C ASP A 66 1.65 -23.54 16.04
N ALA A 67 2.66 -24.12 15.38
CA ALA A 67 3.89 -24.56 16.02
C ALA A 67 4.71 -23.42 16.67
N HIS A 68 4.57 -22.20 16.18
CA HIS A 68 5.25 -21.02 16.71
C HIS A 68 4.46 -20.35 17.87
N ARG A 69 3.23 -20.78 18.11
CA ARG A 69 2.38 -20.32 19.19
C ARG A 69 2.73 -21.04 20.50
N THR A 70 3.93 -20.84 21.00
CA THR A 70 4.35 -21.38 22.29
C THR A 70 4.11 -20.37 23.41
N SER A 71 4.09 -20.83 24.66
CA SER A 71 3.98 -19.95 25.83
C SER A 71 5.14 -18.95 25.97
N GLN A 72 6.22 -19.14 25.22
CA GLN A 72 7.37 -18.23 25.14
C GLN A 72 7.22 -17.20 24.02
N ASN A 73 6.28 -17.41 23.10
CA ASN A 73 5.96 -16.46 22.06
C ASN A 73 4.73 -15.65 22.51
N PRO A 74 4.88 -14.34 22.81
CA PRO A 74 3.77 -13.49 23.23
C PRO A 74 2.66 -13.34 22.19
N PHE A 75 2.92 -13.70 20.94
CA PHE A 75 1.94 -13.75 19.85
C PHE A 75 1.02 -14.97 19.91
N ALA A 76 1.30 -15.95 20.76
CA ALA A 76 0.42 -17.10 20.97
C ALA A 76 -1.00 -16.72 21.41
N SER A 77 -1.20 -15.49 21.89
CA SER A 77 -2.47 -14.95 22.37
C SER A 77 -3.23 -14.07 21.36
N GLY A 78 -2.93 -14.14 20.09
CA GLY A 78 -3.57 -13.28 19.07
C GLY A 78 -2.96 -11.90 18.94
N GLN A 79 -1.92 -11.55 19.68
CA GLN A 79 -1.25 -10.24 19.56
C GLN A 79 -0.39 -10.15 18.29
N ALA A 80 0.11 -11.26 17.78
CA ALA A 80 0.84 -11.32 16.51
C ALA A 80 0.06 -10.72 15.35
N GLN A 81 -1.23 -10.96 15.32
CA GLN A 81 -2.13 -10.47 14.28
C GLN A 81 -2.22 -8.94 14.18
N ARG A 82 -1.78 -8.20 15.20
CA ARG A 82 -1.75 -6.74 15.18
C ARG A 82 -0.62 -6.17 14.33
N PHE A 83 0.38 -6.99 14.06
CA PHE A 83 1.58 -6.62 13.32
C PHE A 83 1.63 -7.21 11.93
N ASP A 84 0.78 -8.20 11.65
CA ASP A 84 0.60 -8.78 10.33
C ASP A 84 0.04 -7.72 9.39
N HIS A 85 0.43 -7.76 8.15
CA HIS A 85 -0.19 -6.97 7.13
C HIS A 85 -0.44 -7.80 5.87
N PHE A 86 -1.44 -7.38 5.13
CA PHE A 86 -1.71 -7.86 3.80
C PHE A 86 -1.18 -6.84 2.80
N ASP A 87 -0.48 -7.34 1.80
CA ASP A 87 0.14 -6.53 0.79
C ASP A 87 -0.59 -6.71 -0.56
N PHE A 88 0.07 -7.10 -1.61
CA PHE A 88 -0.54 -7.24 -2.92
C PHE A 88 -1.58 -8.36 -3.00
N GLN A 89 -2.49 -8.20 -3.95
CA GLN A 89 -3.42 -9.24 -4.37
C GLN A 89 -3.41 -9.36 -5.90
N SER A 90 -3.53 -10.59 -6.40
CA SER A 90 -3.66 -10.87 -7.84
C SER A 90 -4.75 -11.90 -8.07
N LEU A 91 -5.72 -11.57 -8.95
CA LEU A 91 -6.86 -12.41 -9.29
C LEU A 91 -6.71 -12.93 -10.72
N ASP A 92 -6.88 -14.25 -10.90
CA ASP A 92 -7.19 -14.79 -12.21
C ASP A 92 -8.72 -14.91 -12.39
N PRO A 93 -9.33 -14.13 -13.25
CA PRO A 93 -10.77 -14.21 -13.48
C PRO A 93 -11.22 -15.48 -14.19
N ASN A 94 -10.30 -16.24 -14.82
CA ASN A 94 -10.64 -17.47 -15.54
C ASN A 94 -10.74 -18.67 -14.57
N THR A 95 -9.86 -18.75 -13.60
CA THR A 95 -9.82 -19.83 -12.58
C THR A 95 -10.56 -19.44 -11.30
N HIS A 96 -10.93 -18.15 -11.17
CA HIS A 96 -11.48 -17.58 -9.94
C HIS A 96 -10.57 -17.73 -8.72
N LEU A 97 -9.25 -17.76 -8.94
CA LEU A 97 -8.27 -17.82 -7.86
C LEU A 97 -7.73 -16.44 -7.56
N LEU A 98 -7.92 -16.02 -6.33
CA LEU A 98 -7.35 -14.81 -5.75
C LEU A 98 -6.18 -15.19 -4.86
N PHE A 99 -5.00 -14.70 -5.21
CA PHE A 99 -3.77 -14.86 -4.45
C PHE A 99 -3.58 -13.61 -3.59
N ILE A 100 -3.52 -13.80 -2.28
CA ILE A 100 -3.46 -12.73 -1.29
C ILE A 100 -2.14 -12.86 -0.54
N VAL A 101 -1.31 -11.84 -0.63
CA VAL A 101 -0.07 -11.77 0.16
C VAL A 101 -0.40 -11.51 1.61
N HIS A 102 0.05 -12.39 2.49
CA HIS A 102 0.07 -12.22 3.92
C HIS A 102 1.53 -12.20 4.35
N THR A 103 2.09 -11.01 4.47
CA THR A 103 3.54 -10.81 4.64
C THR A 103 4.06 -11.41 5.93
N GLY A 104 3.19 -11.51 6.92
CA GLY A 104 3.56 -11.98 8.24
C GLY A 104 4.16 -10.87 9.11
N PRO A 105 4.58 -11.23 10.31
CA PRO A 105 5.10 -10.28 11.28
C PRO A 105 6.36 -9.57 10.76
N ASN A 106 6.50 -8.28 11.05
CA ASN A 106 7.72 -7.53 10.72
C ASN A 106 8.77 -7.69 11.83
N PRO A 107 9.89 -8.41 11.57
CA PRO A 107 10.85 -8.76 12.61
C PRO A 107 11.45 -7.55 13.32
N ASP A 108 11.70 -6.46 12.62
CA ASP A 108 12.32 -5.27 13.20
C ASP A 108 11.38 -4.53 14.16
N LYS A 109 10.12 -4.35 13.73
CA LYS A 109 9.09 -3.72 14.57
C LYS A 109 8.79 -4.57 15.80
N GLU A 110 8.77 -5.87 15.64
CA GLU A 110 8.44 -6.81 16.71
C GLU A 110 9.57 -6.98 17.69
N ALA A 111 10.81 -7.10 17.22
CA ALA A 111 11.98 -7.09 18.07
C ALA A 111 12.03 -5.83 18.94
N ALA A 112 11.69 -4.67 18.37
CA ALA A 112 11.64 -3.41 19.12
C ALA A 112 10.50 -3.37 20.15
N ILE A 113 9.30 -3.86 19.80
CA ILE A 113 8.14 -3.87 20.70
C ILE A 113 8.33 -4.88 21.84
N LEU A 114 8.89 -6.05 21.52
CA LEU A 114 9.09 -7.12 22.49
C LEU A 114 10.38 -6.97 23.31
N HIS A 115 11.21 -5.99 22.96
CA HIS A 115 12.57 -5.87 23.52
C HIS A 115 13.37 -7.19 23.43
N ASN A 116 13.12 -7.97 22.37
CA ASN A 116 13.76 -9.26 22.14
C ASN A 116 14.52 -9.25 20.82
N PRO A 117 15.84 -9.00 20.83
CA PRO A 117 16.65 -8.94 19.61
C PRO A 117 16.83 -10.30 18.91
N ASN A 118 16.39 -11.39 19.54
CA ASN A 118 16.48 -12.74 18.98
C ASN A 118 15.10 -13.24 18.48
N PHE A 119 14.13 -12.35 18.37
CA PHE A 119 12.82 -12.72 17.85
C PHE A 119 12.94 -12.95 16.33
N ASP A 120 12.73 -14.18 15.91
CA ASP A 120 12.68 -14.57 14.51
C ASP A 120 11.23 -14.74 14.09
N ALA A 121 10.70 -13.72 13.45
CA ALA A 121 9.37 -13.74 12.84
C ALA A 121 9.47 -14.00 11.31
N GLY A 122 10.68 -14.02 10.78
CA GLY A 122 10.95 -13.91 9.35
C GLY A 122 10.59 -15.12 8.48
N THR A 123 9.93 -16.16 9.04
CA THR A 123 9.64 -17.39 8.28
C THR A 123 8.15 -17.66 8.05
N ASP A 124 7.27 -16.78 8.49
CA ASP A 124 5.86 -17.12 8.70
C ASP A 124 4.89 -16.46 7.70
N GLY A 125 5.40 -15.76 6.69
CA GLY A 125 4.59 -15.22 5.60
C GLY A 125 4.04 -16.32 4.69
N ASN A 126 2.93 -16.05 4.04
CA ASN A 126 2.31 -16.96 3.09
C ASN A 126 1.50 -16.22 2.03
N ILE A 127 1.15 -16.93 0.97
CA ILE A 127 0.09 -16.52 0.04
C ILE A 127 -1.15 -17.35 0.37
N VAL A 128 -2.22 -16.66 0.74
CA VAL A 128 -3.53 -17.28 0.86
C VAL A 128 -4.15 -17.42 -0.54
N VAL A 129 -4.49 -18.63 -0.94
CA VAL A 129 -5.20 -18.87 -2.19
C VAL A 129 -6.67 -19.03 -1.90
N PHE A 130 -7.45 -18.05 -2.36
CA PHE A 130 -8.89 -17.99 -2.17
C PHE A 130 -9.61 -18.22 -3.51
N ASN A 131 -10.59 -19.09 -3.53
CA ASN A 131 -11.43 -19.28 -4.71
C ASN A 131 -12.70 -18.43 -4.56
N THR A 132 -12.86 -17.43 -5.42
CA THR A 132 -13.96 -16.46 -5.38
C THR A 132 -15.31 -17.08 -5.71
N GLN A 133 -15.33 -18.09 -6.59
CA GLN A 133 -16.56 -18.81 -6.96
C GLN A 133 -17.02 -19.76 -5.85
N LEU A 134 -16.07 -20.48 -5.23
CA LEU A 134 -16.36 -21.40 -4.13
C LEU A 134 -16.48 -20.67 -2.78
N ASN A 135 -16.08 -19.41 -2.73
CA ASN A 135 -16.09 -18.55 -1.56
C ASN A 135 -15.35 -19.16 -0.36
N LYS A 136 -14.15 -19.68 -0.60
CA LYS A 136 -13.34 -20.34 0.43
C LYS A 136 -11.84 -20.31 0.13
N VAL A 137 -11.02 -20.41 1.18
CA VAL A 137 -9.59 -20.68 1.08
C VAL A 137 -9.39 -22.10 0.55
N VAL A 138 -8.60 -22.25 -0.52
CA VAL A 138 -8.32 -23.53 -1.19
C VAL A 138 -6.85 -23.93 -1.11
N GLY A 139 -5.97 -23.06 -0.64
CA GLY A 139 -4.56 -23.36 -0.49
C GLY A 139 -3.79 -22.29 0.26
N LEU A 140 -2.58 -22.68 0.65
CA LEU A 140 -1.56 -21.80 1.21
C LEU A 140 -0.24 -22.10 0.51
N ILE A 141 0.50 -21.03 0.16
CA ILE A 141 1.84 -21.16 -0.40
C ILE A 141 2.79 -20.47 0.58
N ASN A 142 3.74 -21.23 1.12
CA ASN A 142 4.70 -20.67 2.09
C ASN A 142 5.78 -19.87 1.36
N VAL A 143 5.79 -18.57 1.58
CA VAL A 143 6.83 -17.62 1.17
C VAL A 143 7.12 -16.72 2.35
N PRO A 144 8.28 -16.83 2.98
CA PRO A 144 8.53 -16.26 4.32
C PRO A 144 8.28 -14.76 4.46
N GLN A 145 8.76 -13.96 3.53
CA GLN A 145 8.54 -12.51 3.50
C GLN A 145 7.90 -12.11 2.17
N ALA A 146 6.73 -12.71 1.90
CA ALA A 146 5.97 -12.40 0.71
C ALA A 146 5.60 -10.90 0.69
N ALA A 147 5.86 -10.23 -0.42
CA ALA A 147 5.49 -8.84 -0.67
C ALA A 147 4.59 -8.74 -1.92
N GLY A 148 5.14 -8.91 -3.10
CA GLY A 148 4.38 -8.85 -4.34
C GLY A 148 3.85 -10.20 -4.82
N VAL A 149 2.74 -10.19 -5.55
CA VAL A 149 2.20 -11.37 -6.23
C VAL A 149 1.59 -10.98 -7.58
N MET A 150 1.88 -11.79 -8.62
CA MET A 150 1.31 -11.59 -9.96
C MET A 150 0.96 -12.95 -10.58
N VAL A 151 -0.29 -13.12 -10.96
CA VAL A 151 -0.76 -14.27 -11.73
C VAL A 151 -0.54 -14.02 -13.22
N THR A 152 -0.20 -15.09 -13.96
CA THR A 152 -0.11 -15.10 -15.43
C THR A 152 -1.12 -16.10 -15.98
N PRO A 153 -2.37 -15.65 -16.23
CA PRO A 153 -3.50 -16.54 -16.51
C PRO A 153 -3.31 -17.44 -17.73
N ASP A 154 -2.63 -16.96 -18.74
CA ASP A 154 -2.33 -17.68 -19.98
C ASP A 154 -1.21 -18.72 -19.83
N LEU A 155 -0.36 -18.59 -18.79
CA LEU A 155 0.72 -19.50 -18.48
C LEU A 155 0.40 -20.43 -17.29
N GLY A 156 -0.67 -20.17 -16.56
CA GLY A 156 -1.04 -20.92 -15.35
C GLY A 156 0.03 -20.88 -14.26
N LYS A 157 0.70 -19.74 -14.13
CA LYS A 157 1.77 -19.51 -13.15
C LYS A 157 1.49 -18.32 -12.25
N VAL A 158 2.08 -18.34 -11.07
CA VAL A 158 2.05 -17.25 -10.10
C VAL A 158 3.49 -16.89 -9.74
N PHE A 159 3.83 -15.64 -9.87
CA PHE A 159 5.12 -15.07 -9.48
C PHE A 159 4.95 -14.35 -8.15
N ILE A 160 5.85 -14.62 -7.20
CA ILE A 160 5.76 -14.11 -5.83
C ILE A 160 7.12 -13.60 -5.41
N GLY A 161 7.18 -12.35 -4.94
CA GLY A 161 8.37 -11.75 -4.36
C GLY A 161 8.54 -12.14 -2.90
N ASP A 162 9.74 -12.60 -2.54
CA ASP A 162 10.20 -12.72 -1.16
C ASP A 162 11.21 -11.59 -0.91
N ALA A 163 10.74 -10.54 -0.27
CA ALA A 163 11.51 -9.31 -0.13
C ALA A 163 12.77 -9.47 0.75
N ALA A 164 12.72 -10.33 1.77
CA ALA A 164 13.87 -10.53 2.65
C ALA A 164 14.93 -11.46 2.04
N ALA A 165 14.51 -12.47 1.27
CA ALA A 165 15.43 -13.41 0.66
C ALA A 165 15.92 -12.98 -0.73
N SER A 166 15.37 -11.90 -1.29
CA SER A 166 15.65 -11.45 -2.66
C SER A 166 15.36 -12.55 -3.69
N ILE A 167 14.25 -13.24 -3.54
CA ILE A 167 13.86 -14.39 -4.37
C ILE A 167 12.51 -14.13 -5.03
N ILE A 168 12.40 -14.48 -6.31
CA ILE A 168 11.10 -14.67 -6.96
C ILE A 168 10.77 -16.16 -6.97
N TYR A 169 9.69 -16.52 -6.28
CA TYR A 169 9.10 -17.85 -6.38
C TYR A 169 8.18 -17.90 -7.59
N ILE A 170 8.25 -19.00 -8.33
CA ILE A 170 7.35 -19.29 -9.45
C ILE A 170 6.60 -20.55 -9.09
N VAL A 171 5.28 -20.44 -9.02
CA VAL A 171 4.39 -21.47 -8.50
C VAL A 171 3.37 -21.83 -9.56
N SER A 172 2.97 -23.10 -9.62
CA SER A 172 1.84 -23.51 -10.44
C SER A 172 0.54 -22.92 -9.89
N GLU A 173 -0.28 -22.35 -10.76
CA GLU A 173 -1.63 -21.93 -10.39
C GLU A 173 -2.57 -23.09 -10.07
N GLN A 174 -2.19 -24.31 -10.44
CA GLN A 174 -2.97 -25.52 -10.17
C GLN A 174 -2.64 -26.10 -8.80
N SER A 175 -3.69 -26.50 -8.06
CA SER A 175 -3.51 -27.24 -6.80
C SER A 175 -2.66 -28.50 -7.03
N PRO A 176 -1.71 -28.81 -6.15
CA PRO A 176 -1.47 -28.23 -4.82
C PRO A 176 -0.54 -27.00 -4.79
N PHE A 177 -0.47 -26.20 -5.85
CA PHE A 177 0.29 -24.95 -5.93
C PHE A 177 1.81 -25.14 -5.73
N ASN A 178 2.36 -26.14 -6.41
CA ASN A 178 3.78 -26.50 -6.28
C ASN A 178 4.70 -25.40 -6.82
N THR A 179 5.80 -25.18 -6.14
CA THR A 179 6.89 -24.34 -6.66
C THR A 179 7.51 -25.00 -7.91
N ILE A 180 7.49 -24.28 -9.02
CA ILE A 180 8.05 -24.68 -10.31
C ILE A 180 9.53 -24.29 -10.37
N ALA A 181 9.86 -23.07 -9.94
CA ALA A 181 11.20 -22.51 -9.97
C ALA A 181 11.37 -21.43 -8.91
N LYS A 182 12.62 -21.08 -8.65
CA LYS A 182 13.02 -19.90 -7.86
C LYS A 182 14.09 -19.15 -8.61
N ILE A 183 14.00 -17.85 -8.64
CA ILE A 183 15.00 -16.97 -9.24
C ILE A 183 15.61 -16.16 -8.10
N GLN A 184 16.91 -16.32 -7.88
CA GLN A 184 17.66 -15.49 -6.96
C GLN A 184 17.95 -14.15 -7.65
N LEU A 185 17.54 -13.06 -7.04
CA LEU A 185 17.94 -11.70 -7.38
C LEU A 185 19.24 -11.33 -6.66
N ASP A 186 19.72 -10.11 -6.85
CA ASP A 186 20.92 -9.69 -6.16
C ASP A 186 20.67 -9.55 -4.65
N PRO A 187 21.68 -9.79 -3.82
CA PRO A 187 21.53 -9.58 -2.38
C PRO A 187 21.05 -8.15 -2.07
N ASN A 188 20.06 -8.04 -1.22
CA ASN A 188 19.36 -6.81 -0.83
C ASN A 188 18.39 -6.24 -1.90
N ASP A 189 18.12 -6.96 -2.97
CA ASP A 189 16.95 -6.69 -3.78
C ASP A 189 15.71 -7.05 -2.96
N GLY A 190 14.75 -6.13 -2.88
CA GLY A 190 13.49 -6.33 -2.16
C GLY A 190 12.32 -6.42 -3.15
N PRO A 191 12.13 -7.54 -3.87
CA PRO A 191 11.08 -7.65 -4.87
C PRO A 191 9.70 -7.44 -4.22
N ASP A 192 9.04 -6.37 -4.63
CA ASP A 192 7.78 -5.92 -4.07
C ASP A 192 6.68 -5.88 -5.13
N ALA A 193 6.57 -4.81 -5.91
CA ALA A 193 5.56 -4.71 -6.94
C ALA A 193 5.91 -5.56 -8.17
N LEU A 194 4.98 -6.38 -8.64
CA LEU A 194 5.13 -7.20 -9.84
C LEU A 194 4.06 -6.82 -10.87
N GLU A 195 4.47 -6.79 -12.15
CA GLU A 195 3.54 -6.52 -13.26
C GLU A 195 3.83 -7.46 -14.43
N TYR A 196 2.75 -7.91 -15.11
CA TYR A 196 2.83 -8.85 -16.21
C TYR A 196 2.56 -8.20 -17.56
N ASP A 197 3.55 -8.20 -18.43
CA ASP A 197 3.40 -7.94 -19.85
C ASP A 197 2.97 -9.23 -20.56
N GLN A 198 1.68 -9.34 -20.82
CA GLN A 198 1.10 -10.50 -21.50
C GLN A 198 1.42 -10.59 -23.01
N ILE A 199 1.96 -9.52 -23.61
CA ILE A 199 2.31 -9.52 -25.03
C ILE A 199 3.65 -10.23 -25.24
N ASP A 200 4.66 -9.89 -24.43
CA ASP A 200 5.99 -10.47 -24.51
C ASP A 200 6.22 -11.61 -23.49
N HIS A 201 5.23 -11.92 -22.67
CA HIS A 201 5.30 -12.88 -21.55
C HIS A 201 6.46 -12.57 -20.60
N ARG A 202 6.52 -11.35 -20.12
CA ARG A 202 7.55 -10.86 -19.19
C ARG A 202 6.95 -10.39 -17.88
N ILE A 203 7.62 -10.73 -16.78
CA ILE A 203 7.33 -10.15 -15.48
C ILE A 203 8.34 -9.03 -15.22
N PHE A 204 7.82 -7.86 -14.89
CA PHE A 204 8.58 -6.72 -14.42
C PHE A 204 8.44 -6.66 -12.90
N VAL A 205 9.57 -6.64 -12.21
CA VAL A 205 9.63 -6.67 -10.75
C VAL A 205 10.24 -5.36 -10.29
N GLY A 206 9.46 -4.57 -9.58
CA GLY A 206 9.94 -3.38 -8.91
C GLY A 206 10.77 -3.79 -7.71
N ASP A 207 11.96 -3.26 -7.66
CA ASP A 207 12.92 -3.54 -6.61
C ASP A 207 13.40 -2.21 -6.03
N PRO A 208 12.84 -1.81 -4.89
CA PRO A 208 13.23 -0.56 -4.23
C PRO A 208 14.66 -0.59 -3.68
N GLY A 209 15.35 -1.74 -3.77
CA GLY A 209 16.66 -1.92 -3.15
C GLY A 209 16.57 -2.12 -1.65
N ALA A 210 17.72 -2.26 -0.99
CA ALA A 210 17.76 -2.42 0.45
C ALA A 210 17.17 -1.20 1.15
N ALA A 211 16.33 -1.42 2.15
CA ALA A 211 15.85 -0.37 3.02
C ALA A 211 17.04 0.44 3.56
N ILE A 212 17.00 1.76 3.36
CA ILE A 212 18.06 2.65 3.81
C ILE A 212 18.12 2.60 5.33
N SER A 213 19.15 1.99 5.89
CA SER A 213 19.51 2.32 7.26
C SER A 213 19.99 3.77 7.29
N PRO A 214 19.45 4.62 8.18
CA PRO A 214 19.89 6.01 8.30
C PRO A 214 21.42 6.14 8.49
N ASP A 215 22.07 5.09 8.99
CA ASP A 215 23.50 5.03 9.25
C ASP A 215 24.33 4.60 8.03
N ASN A 216 23.71 4.21 6.91
CA ASN A 216 24.42 3.61 5.78
C ASN A 216 23.86 4.05 4.41
N ALA A 217 23.59 5.34 4.26
CA ALA A 217 23.06 5.97 3.04
C ALA A 217 23.84 5.64 1.75
N ASN A 218 25.06 5.12 1.86
CA ASN A 218 25.89 4.78 0.70
C ASN A 218 25.65 3.38 0.12
N ILE A 219 24.90 2.51 0.78
CA ILE A 219 24.70 1.12 0.33
C ILE A 219 23.40 0.98 -0.45
N ALA A 220 22.34 1.67 -0.04
CA ALA A 220 21.00 1.56 -0.61
C ALA A 220 20.89 2.11 -2.05
N LEU A 221 21.79 2.98 -2.43
CA LEU A 221 21.70 3.80 -3.65
C LEU A 221 22.16 3.11 -4.93
N LYS A 222 22.66 1.90 -4.88
CA LYS A 222 23.35 1.31 -6.02
C LYS A 222 22.55 0.31 -6.84
N ASN A 223 21.46 -0.19 -6.32
CA ASN A 223 20.80 -1.37 -6.89
C ASN A 223 19.32 -1.19 -7.24
N GLN A 224 18.78 0.01 -7.14
CA GLN A 224 17.39 0.24 -7.53
C GLN A 224 17.20 -0.07 -9.00
N ASN A 225 16.33 -1.00 -9.27
CA ASN A 225 16.13 -1.49 -10.63
C ASN A 225 14.72 -2.09 -10.79
N VAL A 226 14.34 -2.28 -12.03
CA VAL A 226 13.25 -3.16 -12.40
C VAL A 226 13.85 -4.43 -13.00
N ALA A 227 13.75 -5.53 -12.30
CA ALA A 227 14.17 -6.82 -12.82
C ALA A 227 13.15 -7.31 -13.86
N VAL A 228 13.63 -7.90 -14.95
CA VAL A 228 12.79 -8.42 -16.04
C VAL A 228 13.01 -9.91 -16.16
N ILE A 229 11.92 -10.67 -16.03
CA ILE A 229 11.91 -12.14 -16.06
C ILE A 229 11.12 -12.61 -17.26
N ASP A 230 11.68 -13.57 -18.00
CA ASP A 230 10.96 -14.34 -19.00
C ASP A 230 10.01 -15.32 -18.30
N ALA A 231 8.71 -15.07 -18.41
CA ALA A 231 7.69 -15.87 -17.71
C ALA A 231 7.49 -17.26 -18.32
N ILE A 232 7.89 -17.48 -19.57
CA ILE A 232 7.83 -18.81 -20.21
C ILE A 232 8.96 -19.68 -19.67
N THR A 233 10.20 -19.17 -19.75
CA THR A 233 11.41 -19.95 -19.42
C THR A 233 11.81 -19.87 -17.94
N ASN A 234 11.16 -18.98 -17.16
CA ASN A 234 11.44 -18.72 -15.74
C ASN A 234 12.89 -18.27 -15.50
N LYS A 235 13.36 -17.35 -16.31
CA LYS A 235 14.74 -16.85 -16.23
C LYS A 235 14.78 -15.33 -16.15
N LEU A 236 15.69 -14.82 -15.34
CA LEU A 236 16.02 -13.41 -15.34
C LEU A 236 16.64 -13.05 -16.70
N ILE A 237 16.06 -12.05 -17.36
CA ILE A 237 16.56 -11.50 -18.63
C ILE A 237 17.59 -10.42 -18.36
N THR A 238 17.22 -9.43 -17.56
CA THR A 238 18.03 -8.26 -17.26
C THR A 238 17.49 -7.51 -16.05
N ARG A 239 18.21 -6.46 -15.65
CA ARG A 239 17.77 -5.44 -14.72
C ARG A 239 17.84 -4.08 -15.40
N ILE A 240 16.78 -3.30 -15.33
CA ILE A 240 16.71 -1.94 -15.84
C ILE A 240 17.05 -1.01 -14.67
N PRO A 241 18.22 -0.36 -14.65
CA PRO A 241 18.63 0.47 -13.55
C PRO A 241 17.76 1.72 -13.47
N PHE A 242 17.38 2.09 -12.26
CA PHE A 242 16.77 3.36 -11.93
C PHE A 242 17.79 4.22 -11.22
N GLY A 243 18.09 5.37 -11.74
CA GLY A 243 19.09 6.30 -11.23
C GLY A 243 18.75 7.70 -11.73
N LEU A 244 17.45 8.03 -11.68
CA LEU A 244 16.93 9.28 -12.21
C LEU A 244 17.32 10.49 -11.36
N HIS A 245 17.71 10.27 -10.10
CA HIS A 245 18.03 11.28 -9.11
C HIS A 245 19.39 11.04 -8.43
N PRO A 246 20.53 11.16 -9.17
CA PRO A 246 21.82 11.08 -8.51
C PRO A 246 22.02 12.24 -7.50
N PRO A 247 22.71 12.06 -6.40
CA PRO A 247 23.42 10.84 -6.00
C PRO A 247 22.59 9.84 -5.18
N PHE A 248 21.34 10.14 -4.85
CA PHE A 248 20.55 9.43 -3.85
C PHE A 248 19.72 8.27 -4.43
N GLY A 249 19.49 8.24 -5.75
CA GLY A 249 18.68 7.22 -6.40
C GLY A 249 17.16 7.48 -6.29
N ASP A 250 16.40 6.47 -6.65
CA ASP A 250 14.95 6.50 -6.67
C ASP A 250 14.38 5.32 -5.87
N ASP A 251 13.34 5.56 -5.10
CA ASP A 251 12.47 4.49 -4.65
C ASP A 251 11.50 4.13 -5.78
N ILE A 252 11.15 2.85 -5.88
CA ILE A 252 10.27 2.33 -6.92
C ILE A 252 8.96 1.90 -6.28
N GLY A 253 7.88 2.59 -6.63
CA GLY A 253 6.53 2.21 -6.25
C GLY A 253 5.94 1.19 -7.23
N HIS A 254 4.64 1.28 -7.45
CA HIS A 254 3.93 0.32 -8.28
C HIS A 254 4.27 0.45 -9.76
N LEU A 255 4.12 -0.68 -10.45
CA LEU A 255 4.23 -0.80 -11.90
C LEU A 255 2.88 -1.14 -12.50
N GLN A 256 2.64 -0.69 -13.73
CA GLN A 256 1.46 -1.08 -14.51
C GLN A 256 1.79 -1.21 -15.98
N PHE A 257 1.28 -2.28 -16.59
CA PHE A 257 1.33 -2.52 -18.00
C PHE A 257 0.20 -1.80 -18.74
N ASP A 258 0.54 -1.02 -19.76
CA ASP A 258 -0.41 -0.43 -20.69
C ASP A 258 -0.45 -1.24 -21.99
N PRO A 259 -1.50 -2.02 -22.23
CA PRO A 259 -1.61 -2.85 -23.41
C PRO A 259 -1.82 -2.03 -24.70
N VAL A 260 -2.30 -0.78 -24.60
CA VAL A 260 -2.57 0.07 -25.75
C VAL A 260 -1.27 0.58 -26.40
N THR A 261 -0.33 0.99 -25.58
CA THR A 261 0.96 1.50 -26.09
C THR A 261 2.09 0.50 -25.97
N HIS A 262 1.84 -0.65 -25.35
CA HIS A 262 2.86 -1.65 -25.03
C HIS A 262 4.01 -1.01 -24.25
N ARG A 263 3.69 -0.51 -23.05
CA ARG A 263 4.63 0.16 -22.15
C ARG A 263 4.39 -0.28 -20.70
N ILE A 264 5.45 -0.26 -19.91
CA ILE A 264 5.37 -0.40 -18.48
C ILE A 264 5.55 0.99 -17.87
N PHE A 265 4.60 1.40 -17.07
CA PHE A 265 4.67 2.62 -16.28
C PHE A 265 5.12 2.28 -14.86
N VAL A 266 6.01 3.08 -14.31
CA VAL A 266 6.63 2.85 -13.00
C VAL A 266 6.60 4.15 -12.22
N VAL A 267 5.99 4.14 -11.06
CA VAL A 267 6.04 5.27 -10.13
C VAL A 267 7.42 5.31 -9.48
N THR A 268 8.05 6.47 -9.47
CA THR A 268 9.31 6.69 -8.77
C THR A 268 9.27 7.95 -7.93
N LEU A 269 9.91 7.88 -6.79
CA LEU A 269 10.16 9.04 -5.94
C LEU A 269 11.66 9.15 -5.63
N PRO A 270 12.21 10.36 -5.51
CA PRO A 270 13.60 10.52 -5.15
C PRO A 270 13.82 10.11 -3.70
N LEU A 271 14.85 9.33 -3.45
CA LEU A 271 15.36 9.14 -2.10
C LEU A 271 16.03 10.42 -1.65
N ILE A 272 15.48 11.06 -0.64
CA ILE A 272 15.91 12.38 -0.20
C ILE A 272 16.83 12.23 1.01
N ASP A 273 17.95 12.96 1.00
CA ASP A 273 18.62 13.29 2.26
C ASP A 273 17.64 14.10 3.13
N GLN A 274 17.35 13.61 4.33
CA GLN A 274 16.47 14.28 5.30
C GLN A 274 16.91 15.73 5.65
N ASN A 275 18.11 16.12 5.22
CA ASN A 275 18.63 17.48 5.37
C ASN A 275 18.24 18.43 4.23
N LEU A 276 17.62 17.94 3.15
CA LEU A 276 17.14 18.79 2.07
C LEU A 276 15.81 19.45 2.45
N ASN A 277 15.70 20.74 2.16
CA ASN A 277 14.41 21.43 2.26
C ASN A 277 13.52 21.13 1.05
N ALA A 278 12.23 21.36 1.16
CA ALA A 278 11.25 21.08 0.11
C ALA A 278 11.60 21.68 -1.27
N ALA A 279 12.28 22.83 -1.31
CA ALA A 279 12.71 23.45 -2.57
C ALA A 279 13.91 22.74 -3.23
N GLN A 280 14.60 21.87 -2.50
CA GLN A 280 15.75 21.10 -2.97
C GLN A 280 15.38 19.65 -3.28
N THR A 281 14.14 19.25 -2.97
CA THR A 281 13.65 17.90 -3.25
C THR A 281 13.46 17.74 -4.77
N PRO A 282 14.11 16.75 -5.41
CA PRO A 282 13.87 16.47 -6.82
C PRO A 282 12.41 16.08 -7.05
N PRO A 283 11.86 16.31 -8.24
CA PRO A 283 10.49 15.92 -8.54
C PRO A 283 10.33 14.41 -8.68
N SER A 284 9.21 13.87 -8.25
CA SER A 284 8.80 12.50 -8.53
C SER A 284 8.37 12.32 -9.99
N PHE A 285 8.46 11.10 -10.51
CA PHE A 285 8.11 10.80 -11.89
C PHE A 285 7.24 9.55 -12.03
N LEU A 286 6.46 9.53 -13.10
CA LEU A 286 5.96 8.33 -13.72
C LEU A 286 6.93 7.99 -14.87
N ALA A 287 7.82 7.03 -14.64
CA ALA A 287 8.77 6.57 -15.65
C ALA A 287 8.11 5.59 -16.62
N VAL A 288 8.58 5.55 -17.85
CA VAL A 288 8.03 4.70 -18.91
C VAL A 288 9.13 3.79 -19.44
N ILE A 289 8.93 2.50 -19.32
CA ILE A 289 9.81 1.46 -19.86
C ILE A 289 9.26 0.97 -21.20
N ASP A 290 10.14 0.85 -22.17
CA ASP A 290 9.89 0.06 -23.38
C ASP A 290 10.22 -1.41 -23.07
N PRO A 291 9.20 -2.31 -23.04
CA PRO A 291 9.41 -3.68 -22.63
C PRO A 291 10.22 -4.49 -23.64
N VAL A 292 10.27 -4.07 -24.92
CA VAL A 292 11.06 -4.72 -25.97
C VAL A 292 12.51 -4.28 -25.91
N ALA A 293 12.72 -2.95 -25.82
CA ALA A 293 14.06 -2.37 -25.75
C ALA A 293 14.70 -2.50 -24.35
N LEU A 294 13.93 -2.89 -23.33
CA LEU A 294 14.35 -3.10 -21.94
C LEU A 294 15.06 -1.89 -21.34
N LYS A 295 14.47 -0.71 -21.51
CA LYS A 295 15.03 0.55 -21.02
C LYS A 295 13.95 1.59 -20.75
N ILE A 296 14.26 2.55 -19.89
CA ILE A 296 13.43 3.74 -19.69
C ILE A 296 13.53 4.61 -20.95
N VAL A 297 12.38 4.96 -21.53
CA VAL A 297 12.29 5.75 -22.77
C VAL A 297 11.75 7.15 -22.54
N SER A 298 10.99 7.37 -21.50
CA SER A 298 10.49 8.69 -21.11
C SER A 298 10.13 8.72 -19.63
N LYS A 299 9.82 9.93 -19.14
CA LYS A 299 9.30 10.14 -17.78
C LYS A 299 8.34 11.33 -17.78
N VAL A 300 7.29 11.23 -17.01
CA VAL A 300 6.31 12.30 -16.78
C VAL A 300 6.55 12.84 -15.37
N LYS A 301 6.78 14.14 -15.25
CA LYS A 301 6.87 14.78 -13.93
C LYS A 301 5.50 14.74 -13.26
N LEU A 302 5.45 14.22 -12.04
CA LEU A 302 4.27 14.31 -11.18
C LEU A 302 4.14 15.70 -10.57
N PRO A 303 2.95 16.13 -10.15
CA PRO A 303 2.77 17.39 -9.45
C PRO A 303 3.64 17.48 -8.20
N ASP A 304 4.18 18.65 -7.91
CA ASP A 304 5.05 18.86 -6.74
C ASP A 304 4.30 18.63 -5.41
N GLU A 305 2.98 18.71 -5.42
CA GLU A 305 2.09 18.41 -4.28
C GLU A 305 1.88 16.90 -4.06
N CYS A 306 2.27 16.04 -5.01
CA CYS A 306 2.21 14.59 -4.85
C CYS A 306 3.46 14.11 -4.11
N LEU A 307 3.37 14.07 -2.79
CA LEU A 307 4.46 13.65 -1.92
C LEU A 307 4.40 12.13 -1.70
N ALA A 308 5.56 11.48 -1.80
CA ALA A 308 5.71 10.02 -1.71
C ALA A 308 4.70 9.27 -2.62
N PRO A 309 4.75 9.46 -3.95
CA PRO A 309 3.88 8.69 -4.85
C PRO A 309 4.26 7.21 -4.81
N HIS A 310 3.24 6.33 -4.71
CA HIS A 310 3.47 4.89 -4.56
C HIS A 310 2.52 4.06 -5.41
N GLY A 311 1.21 4.05 -5.08
CA GLY A 311 0.21 3.27 -5.79
C GLY A 311 -0.06 3.77 -7.21
N LEU A 312 -0.33 2.85 -8.13
CA LEU A 312 -0.58 3.15 -9.55
C LEU A 312 -1.69 2.27 -10.10
N VAL A 313 -2.57 2.86 -10.90
CA VAL A 313 -3.42 2.14 -11.83
C VAL A 313 -3.55 2.92 -13.14
N ILE A 314 -3.67 2.20 -14.26
CA ILE A 314 -3.85 2.77 -15.60
C ILE A 314 -5.25 2.41 -16.09
N ASP A 315 -6.04 3.43 -16.45
CA ASP A 315 -7.17 3.26 -17.32
C ASP A 315 -6.70 3.32 -18.79
N ALA A 316 -6.56 2.14 -19.36
CA ALA A 316 -6.13 2.02 -20.75
C ALA A 316 -7.20 2.52 -21.75
N GLN A 317 -8.48 2.52 -21.37
CA GLN A 317 -9.60 2.99 -22.23
C GLN A 317 -9.69 4.51 -22.23
N GLN A 318 -9.62 5.14 -21.07
CA GLN A 318 -9.65 6.60 -20.96
C GLN A 318 -8.29 7.24 -21.18
N ARG A 319 -7.22 6.46 -21.25
CA ARG A 319 -5.85 6.91 -21.40
C ARG A 319 -5.41 7.80 -20.23
N GLU A 320 -5.73 7.36 -19.02
CA GLU A 320 -5.34 8.05 -17.78
C GLU A 320 -4.56 7.12 -16.85
N ALA A 321 -3.65 7.69 -16.07
CA ALA A 321 -3.04 7.02 -14.94
C ALA A 321 -3.40 7.75 -13.65
N PHE A 322 -3.63 6.97 -12.60
CA PHE A 322 -3.94 7.47 -11.27
C PHE A 322 -2.83 7.04 -10.31
N VAL A 323 -2.25 8.01 -9.63
CA VAL A 323 -1.11 7.81 -8.73
C VAL A 323 -1.49 8.22 -7.32
N ALA A 324 -1.42 7.28 -6.37
CA ALA A 324 -1.62 7.57 -4.95
C ALA A 324 -0.37 8.21 -4.34
N CYS A 325 -0.55 9.34 -3.66
CA CYS A 325 0.50 10.12 -3.03
C CYS A 325 0.39 9.97 -1.51
N VAL A 326 1.25 9.14 -0.93
CA VAL A 326 1.13 8.63 0.44
C VAL A 326 1.20 9.74 1.48
N ASP A 327 2.24 10.57 1.42
CA ASP A 327 2.48 11.59 2.45
C ASP A 327 1.56 12.81 2.33
N SER A 328 1.11 13.12 1.12
CA SER A 328 0.18 14.23 0.89
C SER A 328 -1.29 13.83 0.93
N LEU A 329 -1.59 12.52 1.08
CA LEU A 329 -2.95 11.97 1.15
C LEU A 329 -3.81 12.39 -0.04
N ASN A 330 -3.25 12.28 -1.22
CA ASN A 330 -3.85 12.73 -2.46
C ASN A 330 -3.75 11.68 -3.56
N LEU A 331 -4.56 11.89 -4.59
CA LEU A 331 -4.51 11.16 -5.84
C LEU A 331 -4.14 12.14 -6.96
N ALA A 332 -3.04 11.87 -7.66
CA ALA A 332 -2.65 12.57 -8.85
C ALA A 332 -3.16 11.85 -10.10
N ARG A 333 -3.38 12.61 -11.19
CA ARG A 333 -3.82 12.11 -12.49
C ARG A 333 -2.82 12.48 -13.56
N VAL A 334 -2.58 11.58 -14.49
CA VAL A 334 -1.70 11.79 -15.65
C VAL A 334 -2.46 11.42 -16.92
N ASP A 335 -2.46 12.32 -17.88
CA ASP A 335 -2.97 12.08 -19.23
C ASP A 335 -1.90 11.30 -20.02
N LEU A 336 -2.22 10.08 -20.39
CA LEU A 336 -1.33 9.18 -21.14
C LEU A 336 -1.30 9.45 -22.65
N GLN A 337 -2.16 10.35 -23.16
CA GLN A 337 -2.07 10.80 -24.55
C GLN A 337 -1.09 11.94 -24.69
N THR A 338 -1.14 12.91 -23.78
CA THR A 338 -0.25 14.07 -23.76
C THR A 338 1.03 13.84 -22.97
N MET A 339 1.08 12.79 -22.15
CA MET A 339 2.16 12.48 -21.22
C MET A 339 2.43 13.64 -20.27
N GLN A 340 1.37 14.18 -19.69
CA GLN A 340 1.40 15.29 -18.73
C GLN A 340 0.47 15.04 -17.55
N ALA A 341 0.86 15.49 -16.38
CA ALA A 341 -0.03 15.53 -15.24
C ALA A 341 -1.19 16.52 -15.49
N PHE A 342 -2.40 16.14 -15.08
CA PHE A 342 -3.54 17.08 -15.14
C PHE A 342 -3.30 18.29 -14.24
N PRO A 343 -3.58 19.49 -14.73
CA PRO A 343 -3.45 20.69 -13.93
C PRO A 343 -4.58 20.80 -12.88
N GLY A 344 -4.30 21.46 -11.79
CA GLY A 344 -5.29 21.75 -10.74
C GLY A 344 -4.99 21.03 -9.43
N PRO A 345 -5.85 21.21 -8.41
CA PRO A 345 -5.66 20.61 -7.11
C PRO A 345 -5.79 19.09 -7.18
N LEU A 346 -4.94 18.40 -6.44
CA LEU A 346 -5.02 16.94 -6.28
C LEU A 346 -6.29 16.55 -5.50
N LEU A 347 -6.78 15.34 -5.74
CA LEU A 347 -7.96 14.82 -5.05
C LEU A 347 -7.57 14.17 -3.73
N SER A 348 -8.19 14.60 -2.62
CA SER A 348 -7.90 14.01 -1.32
C SER A 348 -8.37 12.56 -1.23
N VAL A 349 -7.58 11.72 -0.56
CA VAL A 349 -7.90 10.33 -0.21
C VAL A 349 -7.80 10.10 1.29
N ALA A 350 -8.21 8.93 1.77
CA ALA A 350 -8.06 8.54 3.16
C ALA A 350 -6.58 8.38 3.54
N TYR A 351 -6.31 8.21 4.84
CA TYR A 351 -4.96 8.13 5.38
C TYR A 351 -4.17 6.95 4.82
N ASN A 352 -2.93 7.23 4.43
CA ASN A 352 -1.95 6.26 3.92
C ASN A 352 -2.50 5.45 2.72
N PRO A 353 -2.74 6.11 1.58
CA PRO A 353 -3.23 5.46 0.37
C PRO A 353 -2.14 4.60 -0.27
N ASP A 354 -2.55 3.46 -0.87
CA ASP A 354 -1.62 2.57 -1.52
C ASP A 354 -2.23 1.93 -2.78
N ILE A 355 -2.86 0.75 -2.66
CA ILE A 355 -3.36 0.04 -3.84
C ILE A 355 -4.53 0.79 -4.49
N VAL A 356 -4.39 1.07 -5.78
CA VAL A 356 -5.43 1.69 -6.61
C VAL A 356 -5.99 0.65 -7.58
N ARG A 357 -7.31 0.56 -7.69
CA ARG A 357 -8.00 -0.38 -8.60
C ARG A 357 -9.18 0.28 -9.29
N LEU A 358 -9.45 -0.17 -10.50
CA LEU A 358 -10.60 0.22 -11.32
C LEU A 358 -11.66 -0.88 -11.34
N ASP A 359 -12.91 -0.49 -11.32
CA ASP A 359 -14.05 -1.31 -11.71
C ASP A 359 -14.62 -0.67 -12.99
N HIS A 360 -14.16 -1.15 -14.14
CA HIS A 360 -14.54 -0.59 -15.43
C HIS A 360 -16.07 -0.67 -15.70
N PRO A 361 -16.76 -1.78 -15.43
CA PRO A 361 -18.20 -1.85 -15.57
C PRO A 361 -18.99 -0.82 -14.76
N LEU A 362 -18.49 -0.45 -13.60
CA LEU A 362 -19.14 0.54 -12.73
C LEU A 362 -18.61 1.96 -12.94
N HIS A 363 -17.54 2.14 -13.70
CA HIS A 363 -16.80 3.40 -13.82
C HIS A 363 -16.38 3.95 -12.44
N LEU A 364 -15.83 3.09 -11.60
CA LEU A 364 -15.39 3.44 -10.27
C LEU A 364 -13.90 3.20 -10.09
N LEU A 365 -13.28 4.17 -9.45
CA LEU A 365 -11.90 4.05 -8.97
C LEU A 365 -11.91 3.89 -7.44
N PHE A 366 -11.19 2.89 -6.96
CA PHE A 366 -11.02 2.58 -5.56
C PHE A 366 -9.57 2.77 -5.15
N VAL A 367 -9.37 3.46 -4.02
CA VAL A 367 -8.05 3.61 -3.42
C VAL A 367 -8.08 2.96 -2.04
N GLY A 368 -7.33 1.88 -1.89
CA GLY A 368 -7.10 1.22 -0.61
C GLY A 368 -6.16 2.07 0.23
N CYS A 369 -6.55 2.33 1.46
CA CYS A 369 -5.81 3.20 2.38
C CYS A 369 -5.79 2.55 3.77
N ALA A 370 -4.75 2.77 4.57
CA ALA A 370 -4.78 2.32 5.96
C ALA A 370 -5.97 2.91 6.74
N GLY A 371 -6.39 4.14 6.38
CA GLY A 371 -7.53 4.83 6.99
C GLY A 371 -8.90 4.54 6.37
N GLY A 372 -9.02 3.60 5.43
CA GLY A 372 -10.29 3.29 4.76
C GLY A 372 -10.16 3.11 3.25
N ILE A 373 -11.28 3.10 2.54
CA ILE A 373 -11.33 3.05 1.08
C ILE A 373 -11.87 4.37 0.56
N SER A 374 -11.11 5.05 -0.30
CA SER A 374 -11.61 6.20 -1.04
C SER A 374 -12.20 5.74 -2.38
N ILE A 375 -13.40 6.23 -2.71
CA ILE A 375 -14.11 5.85 -3.93
C ILE A 375 -14.37 7.09 -4.78
N PHE A 376 -14.12 6.95 -6.08
CA PHE A 376 -14.35 8.00 -7.08
C PHE A 376 -15.19 7.46 -8.23
N ASP A 377 -16.02 8.34 -8.78
CA ASP A 377 -16.78 8.13 -10.01
C ASP A 377 -15.99 8.73 -11.18
N GLU A 378 -15.69 7.90 -12.18
CA GLU A 378 -14.98 8.27 -13.40
C GLU A 378 -15.87 8.26 -14.65
N SER A 379 -17.19 8.09 -14.51
CA SER A 379 -18.14 8.03 -15.61
C SER A 379 -18.25 9.33 -16.43
N GLY A 380 -17.74 10.45 -15.88
CA GLY A 380 -17.83 11.77 -16.47
C GLY A 380 -16.48 12.30 -16.99
N ARG A 381 -16.50 13.58 -17.44
CA ARG A 381 -15.27 14.31 -17.72
C ARG A 381 -14.58 14.74 -16.42
N GLY A 382 -13.81 13.87 -15.85
CA GLY A 382 -13.08 14.12 -14.62
C GLY A 382 -13.52 13.20 -13.49
N LEU A 383 -12.64 13.08 -12.52
CA LEU A 383 -12.81 12.19 -11.38
C LEU A 383 -13.60 12.91 -10.27
N LYS A 384 -14.68 12.29 -9.79
CA LYS A 384 -15.52 12.84 -8.72
C LYS A 384 -15.45 11.96 -7.49
N LYS A 385 -14.96 12.49 -6.37
CA LYS A 385 -14.96 11.76 -5.10
C LYS A 385 -16.38 11.46 -4.62
N LEU A 386 -16.65 10.20 -4.31
CA LEU A 386 -17.91 9.73 -3.74
C LEU A 386 -17.85 9.64 -2.22
N GLY A 387 -16.68 9.38 -1.66
CA GLY A 387 -16.46 9.37 -0.21
C GLY A 387 -15.26 8.54 0.22
N ASP A 388 -15.01 8.59 1.53
CA ASP A 388 -14.06 7.72 2.25
C ASP A 388 -14.87 6.80 3.16
N TYR A 389 -14.56 5.49 3.13
CA TYR A 389 -15.33 4.47 3.81
C TYR A 389 -14.42 3.67 4.74
N PHE A 390 -14.65 3.75 6.05
CA PHE A 390 -13.97 2.94 7.03
C PHE A 390 -14.85 1.75 7.43
N LEU A 391 -14.33 0.54 7.20
CA LEU A 391 -15.09 -0.70 7.39
C LEU A 391 -14.67 -1.47 8.67
N GLY A 392 -13.85 -0.87 9.51
CA GLY A 392 -13.29 -1.53 10.70
C GLY A 392 -12.16 -2.51 10.34
N GLY A 393 -11.60 -3.17 11.34
CA GLY A 393 -10.66 -4.28 11.15
C GLY A 393 -9.20 -3.89 10.85
N GLY A 394 -8.81 -2.64 11.05
CA GLY A 394 -7.45 -2.18 10.84
C GLY A 394 -7.21 -1.63 9.44
N SER A 395 -6.06 -1.95 8.85
CA SER A 395 -5.65 -1.42 7.55
C SER A 395 -6.51 -1.95 6.39
N HIS A 396 -6.82 -1.06 5.45
CA HIS A 396 -7.46 -1.39 4.17
C HIS A 396 -6.45 -1.17 3.02
N HIS A 397 -5.19 -1.47 3.30
CA HIS A 397 -4.03 -1.20 2.47
C HIS A 397 -4.19 -1.78 1.05
N THR A 398 -4.67 -3.03 0.95
CA THR A 398 -4.81 -3.72 -0.32
C THR A 398 -6.27 -4.12 -0.62
N ILE A 399 -6.63 -4.03 -1.89
CA ILE A 399 -7.95 -4.41 -2.40
C ILE A 399 -7.81 -5.17 -3.72
N ALA A 400 -8.68 -6.13 -3.97
CA ALA A 400 -8.88 -6.74 -5.28
C ALA A 400 -10.34 -6.62 -5.69
N ILE A 401 -10.60 -6.55 -6.99
CA ILE A 401 -11.95 -6.41 -7.56
C ILE A 401 -12.15 -7.53 -8.57
N GLU A 402 -13.26 -8.25 -8.43
CA GLU A 402 -13.74 -9.17 -9.45
C GLU A 402 -14.86 -8.47 -10.23
N GLU A 403 -14.51 -7.87 -11.36
CA GLU A 403 -15.43 -7.04 -12.15
C GLU A 403 -16.70 -7.82 -12.61
N ALA A 404 -16.56 -9.10 -12.90
CA ALA A 404 -17.69 -9.94 -13.34
C ALA A 404 -18.79 -10.06 -12.28
N THR A 405 -18.44 -10.05 -10.99
CA THR A 405 -19.37 -10.16 -9.86
C THR A 405 -19.58 -8.82 -9.15
N GLN A 406 -18.73 -7.83 -9.45
CA GLN A 406 -18.66 -6.54 -8.76
C GLN A 406 -18.39 -6.71 -7.25
N LEU A 407 -17.66 -7.76 -6.90
CA LEU A 407 -17.23 -8.01 -5.54
C LEU A 407 -15.82 -7.46 -5.32
N ILE A 408 -15.65 -6.88 -4.16
CA ILE A 408 -14.39 -6.30 -3.71
C ILE A 408 -13.91 -7.14 -2.54
N TYR A 409 -12.66 -7.58 -2.60
CA TYR A 409 -12.00 -8.42 -1.62
C TYR A 409 -11.01 -7.59 -0.84
N LEU A 410 -11.25 -7.49 0.47
CA LEU A 410 -10.52 -6.64 1.38
C LEU A 410 -9.99 -7.49 2.54
N PRO A 411 -8.76 -7.97 2.49
CA PRO A 411 -8.16 -8.64 3.62
C PRO A 411 -7.88 -7.64 4.74
N GLN A 412 -8.20 -8.05 5.95
CA GLN A 412 -8.04 -7.24 7.15
C GLN A 412 -7.28 -8.04 8.22
N PRO A 413 -6.21 -7.47 8.80
CA PRO A 413 -5.34 -8.22 9.70
C PRO A 413 -5.99 -8.53 11.05
N SER A 414 -6.95 -7.73 11.48
CA SER A 414 -7.52 -7.90 12.83
C SER A 414 -8.98 -7.49 12.90
N VAL A 415 -9.86 -8.48 12.80
CA VAL A 415 -11.29 -8.34 13.14
C VAL A 415 -11.63 -9.36 14.20
N GLY A 416 -11.91 -8.91 15.43
CA GLY A 416 -12.12 -9.81 16.57
C GLY A 416 -10.91 -10.71 16.85
N ASP A 417 -9.72 -10.13 16.77
CA ASP A 417 -8.40 -10.77 16.97
C ASP A 417 -8.04 -11.86 15.93
N ARG A 418 -8.63 -11.80 14.75
CA ARG A 418 -8.32 -12.74 13.65
C ARG A 418 -8.22 -12.02 12.31
N PRO A 419 -7.35 -12.49 11.39
CA PRO A 419 -7.36 -12.02 10.02
C PRO A 419 -8.62 -12.55 9.30
N ILE A 420 -9.19 -11.68 8.48
CA ILE A 420 -10.36 -12.03 7.66
C ILE A 420 -10.18 -11.51 6.23
N LEU A 421 -10.88 -12.14 5.30
CA LEU A 421 -11.19 -11.56 4.00
C LEU A 421 -12.61 -11.01 4.07
N ARG A 422 -12.75 -9.68 4.06
CA ARG A 422 -14.05 -9.02 3.95
C ARG A 422 -14.45 -8.90 2.49
N VAL A 423 -15.57 -9.47 2.15
CA VAL A 423 -16.18 -9.34 0.83
C VAL A 423 -17.21 -8.23 0.90
N ILE A 424 -17.06 -7.23 0.05
CA ILE A 424 -17.95 -6.08 -0.02
C ILE A 424 -18.47 -5.85 -1.43
N LYS A 425 -19.57 -5.15 -1.53
CA LYS A 425 -20.16 -4.74 -2.80
C LYS A 425 -20.50 -3.26 -2.78
N TYR A 426 -20.25 -2.57 -3.89
CA TYR A 426 -20.73 -1.21 -4.07
C TYR A 426 -22.22 -1.21 -4.46
N VAL A 427 -23.00 -0.36 -3.81
CA VAL A 427 -24.44 -0.20 -4.07
C VAL A 427 -24.67 1.23 -4.55
N ALA A 428 -24.98 1.38 -5.84
CA ALA A 428 -25.10 2.68 -6.51
C ALA A 428 -26.23 3.56 -5.95
N ASN A 429 -27.31 2.92 -5.49
CA ASN A 429 -28.46 3.61 -4.89
C ASN A 429 -28.68 3.02 -3.51
N GLY A 430 -28.37 3.78 -2.46
CA GLY A 430 -28.80 3.40 -1.12
C GLY A 430 -30.33 3.33 -1.09
N VAL A 431 -30.86 2.13 -0.91
CA VAL A 431 -32.28 1.91 -0.64
C VAL A 431 -32.56 2.22 0.82
#